data_845739b531bbad573d07686a3df29c5f
#
_entry.id   845739b531bbad573d07686a3df29c5f
#
_cell.length_a   1.000
_cell.length_b   1.000
_cell.length_c   1.000
_cell.angle_alpha   90.00
_cell.angle_beta   90.00
_cell.angle_gamma   90.00
#
_symmetry.space_group_name_H-M   'P 1'
#
loop_
_entity.id
_entity.type
_entity.pdbx_description
1 polymer ?
#
loop_
_entity_poly.entity_id
_entity_poly.type
_entity_poly.pdbx_seq_one_letter_code
_entity_poly.pdbx_strand_id
1 'polypeptide(L)'
;MQFFCIVDRYAEILHNIRGGVKVSKHQLRITHIMKNTTIYYAIIGDIKSSKEIDARYEAQEKLRAILKSVNQLYQGDIAANFIITLGDEFQGLLHDAEHLLGIVKYIQRKMYPIEIRFGIGIGEMFTAIDHESALGADGPAYYAARNTIITIHNQEKKIKKQAADIQIGFYNKTCFEVEEINAMLSLIKVIEDSWSEKQRYTIWDRIDNSGSQEMSAKRLNTSQSTIARRLADGKYIVYQNAMSIIGEALRRVKFYID
;
A
#
# COMPACT_ATOMS: atom_id res chain seq x y z
N MET A 1 2.23 29.34 -0.46
CA MET A 1 2.56 30.38 -1.44
C MET A 1 3.93 30.16 -2.13
N GLN A 2 4.51 28.95 -2.05
CA GLN A 2 5.78 28.58 -2.72
C GLN A 2 5.60 27.57 -3.87
N PHE A 3 4.44 26.96 -4.03
CA PHE A 3 4.17 25.94 -5.07
C PHE A 3 3.95 26.52 -6.49
N PHE A 4 3.61 27.80 -6.62
CA PHE A 4 3.44 28.45 -7.94
C PHE A 4 4.75 28.75 -8.66
N CYS A 5 5.87 28.75 -7.95
CA CYS A 5 7.15 29.20 -8.49
C CYS A 5 7.87 28.13 -9.36
N ILE A 6 7.55 26.84 -9.22
CA ILE A 6 8.23 25.76 -9.96
C ILE A 6 7.57 25.53 -11.31
N VAL A 7 6.25 25.55 -11.39
CA VAL A 7 5.50 25.36 -12.65
C VAL A 7 5.74 26.52 -13.61
N ASP A 8 5.79 27.76 -13.10
CA ASP A 8 6.09 28.94 -13.92
C ASP A 8 7.53 28.93 -14.45
N ARG A 9 8.50 28.44 -13.66
CA ARG A 9 9.89 28.30 -14.12
C ARG A 9 10.04 27.25 -15.23
N TYR A 10 9.26 26.18 -15.20
CA TYR A 10 9.26 25.18 -16.27
C TYR A 10 8.61 25.72 -17.55
N ALA A 11 7.55 26.51 -17.45
CA ALA A 11 6.93 27.17 -18.58
C ALA A 11 7.86 28.19 -19.25
N GLU A 12 8.63 28.95 -18.48
CA GLU A 12 9.65 29.89 -19.00
C GLU A 12 10.81 29.15 -19.69
N ILE A 13 11.27 28.02 -19.16
CA ILE A 13 12.32 27.19 -19.78
C ILE A 13 11.85 26.63 -21.12
N LEU A 14 10.61 26.16 -21.22
CA LEU A 14 10.03 25.65 -22.47
C LEU A 14 9.76 26.75 -23.50
N HIS A 15 9.44 27.95 -23.05
CA HIS A 15 9.25 29.12 -23.95
C HIS A 15 10.58 29.60 -24.55
N ASN A 16 11.67 29.57 -23.80
CA ASN A 16 13.00 29.95 -24.26
C ASN A 16 13.65 28.92 -25.23
N ILE A 17 13.27 27.63 -25.18
CA ILE A 17 13.76 26.60 -26.10
C ILE A 17 13.25 26.81 -27.55
N ARG A 18 12.10 27.50 -27.72
CA ARG A 18 11.56 27.82 -29.07
C ARG A 18 12.24 29.04 -29.74
N GLY A 19 13.08 29.76 -29.01
CA GLY A 19 13.71 31.02 -29.48
C GLY A 19 15.17 30.91 -29.97
N GLY A 20 15.72 29.70 -30.23
CA GLY A 20 17.05 29.59 -30.86
C GLY A 20 18.25 29.93 -29.97
N VAL A 21 18.12 29.91 -28.66
CA VAL A 21 19.21 30.17 -27.70
C VAL A 21 20.12 28.93 -27.63
N LYS A 22 21.41 29.07 -27.86
CA LYS A 22 22.44 28.03 -27.67
C LYS A 22 22.47 27.59 -26.21
N VAL A 23 21.84 26.46 -25.91
CA VAL A 23 21.87 25.80 -24.60
C VAL A 23 23.32 25.39 -24.31
N SER A 24 23.90 25.79 -23.20
CA SER A 24 25.28 25.45 -22.82
C SER A 24 25.38 23.90 -22.58
N LYS A 25 26.59 23.34 -22.84
CA LYS A 25 26.84 21.88 -22.54
C LYS A 25 26.49 21.49 -21.09
N HIS A 26 26.43 22.46 -20.18
CA HIS A 26 26.07 22.26 -18.77
C HIS A 26 24.54 22.09 -18.60
N GLN A 27 23.74 22.85 -19.34
CA GLN A 27 22.28 22.74 -19.35
C GLN A 27 21.81 21.45 -20.06
N LEU A 28 22.51 21.01 -21.12
CA LEU A 28 22.28 19.71 -21.77
C LEU A 28 22.64 18.53 -20.84
N ARG A 29 23.59 18.67 -19.94
CA ARG A 29 23.87 17.65 -18.91
C ARG A 29 22.74 17.53 -17.89
N ILE A 30 22.08 18.61 -17.51
CA ILE A 30 20.95 18.57 -16.57
C ILE A 30 19.72 17.91 -17.23
N THR A 31 19.47 18.17 -18.52
CA THR A 31 18.38 17.51 -19.28
C THR A 31 18.68 16.03 -19.62
N HIS A 32 19.94 15.62 -19.63
CA HIS A 32 20.33 14.22 -19.92
C HIS A 32 20.37 13.35 -18.66
N ILE A 33 20.22 13.95 -17.45
CA ILE A 33 20.17 13.25 -16.15
C ILE A 33 18.72 13.00 -15.70
N MET A 34 17.71 13.44 -16.45
CA MET A 34 16.37 12.84 -16.30
C MET A 34 16.39 11.42 -16.91
N LYS A 35 17.09 10.51 -16.25
CA LYS A 35 16.84 9.09 -16.41
C LYS A 35 15.34 8.89 -16.20
N ASN A 36 14.65 8.31 -17.18
CA ASN A 36 13.32 7.76 -16.99
C ASN A 36 13.41 6.63 -15.95
N THR A 37 13.54 7.03 -14.69
CA THR A 37 13.64 6.08 -13.59
C THR A 37 12.25 5.56 -13.32
N THR A 38 12.03 4.29 -13.58
CA THR A 38 10.75 3.63 -13.27
C THR A 38 10.69 3.37 -11.78
N ILE A 39 9.68 3.94 -11.13
CA ILE A 39 9.41 3.75 -9.70
C ILE A 39 8.42 2.62 -9.51
N TYR A 40 8.75 1.74 -8.58
CA TYR A 40 7.96 0.58 -8.20
C TYR A 40 7.55 0.65 -6.73
N TYR A 41 6.55 -0.16 -6.38
CA TYR A 41 6.06 -0.33 -5.02
C TYR A 41 6.28 -1.78 -4.60
N ALA A 42 7.30 -2.02 -3.80
CA ALA A 42 7.55 -3.34 -3.23
C ALA A 42 6.70 -3.53 -1.98
N ILE A 43 6.04 -4.66 -1.87
CA ILE A 43 5.25 -5.05 -0.71
C ILE A 43 5.88 -6.29 -0.09
N ILE A 44 6.19 -6.23 1.20
CA ILE A 44 6.55 -7.37 2.03
C ILE A 44 5.47 -7.54 3.08
N GLY A 45 4.95 -8.74 3.23
CA GLY A 45 4.01 -9.10 4.28
C GLY A 45 4.59 -10.18 5.19
N ASP A 46 4.30 -10.08 6.49
CA ASP A 46 4.78 -10.98 7.53
C ASP A 46 3.65 -11.33 8.52
N ILE A 47 3.39 -12.62 8.74
CA ILE A 47 2.34 -13.09 9.66
C ILE A 47 2.77 -12.81 11.09
N LYS A 48 1.91 -12.11 11.87
CA LYS A 48 2.17 -11.85 13.29
C LYS A 48 2.08 -13.14 14.10
N SER A 49 3.01 -13.29 15.05
CA SER A 49 3.04 -14.45 15.98
C SER A 49 2.92 -15.81 15.27
N SER A 50 3.50 -15.94 14.08
CA SER A 50 3.40 -17.15 13.25
C SER A 50 3.84 -18.43 13.96
N LYS A 51 4.74 -18.31 14.95
CA LYS A 51 5.21 -19.43 15.78
C LYS A 51 4.19 -19.91 16.82
N GLU A 52 3.20 -19.08 17.13
CA GLU A 52 2.13 -19.34 18.11
C GLU A 52 0.84 -19.88 17.44
N ILE A 53 0.84 -19.99 16.11
CA ILE A 53 -0.31 -20.51 15.35
C ILE A 53 -0.24 -22.04 15.35
N ASP A 54 -1.18 -22.69 16.03
CA ASP A 54 -1.26 -24.17 16.11
C ASP A 54 -1.41 -24.80 14.70
N ALA A 55 -2.22 -24.20 13.84
CA ALA A 55 -2.50 -24.64 12.47
C ALA A 55 -1.63 -23.87 11.43
N ARG A 56 -0.31 -23.84 11.63
CA ARG A 56 0.63 -23.06 10.81
C ARG A 56 0.60 -23.46 9.33
N TYR A 57 0.47 -24.76 9.06
CA TYR A 57 0.40 -25.26 7.68
C TYR A 57 -0.85 -24.74 6.97
N GLU A 58 -2.01 -24.81 7.61
CA GLU A 58 -3.28 -24.33 7.07
C GLU A 58 -3.25 -22.80 6.84
N ALA A 59 -2.61 -22.05 7.73
CA ALA A 59 -2.42 -20.62 7.56
C ALA A 59 -1.56 -20.31 6.32
N GLN A 60 -0.50 -21.07 6.08
CA GLN A 60 0.35 -20.93 4.89
C GLN A 60 -0.38 -21.30 3.60
N GLU A 61 -1.14 -22.40 3.59
CA GLU A 61 -1.94 -22.79 2.41
C GLU A 61 -3.04 -21.77 2.13
N LYS A 62 -3.70 -21.24 3.16
CA LYS A 62 -4.65 -20.13 3.02
C LYS A 62 -3.99 -18.91 2.40
N LEU A 63 -2.82 -18.50 2.90
CA LEU A 63 -2.05 -17.39 2.35
C LEU A 63 -1.68 -17.63 0.88
N ARG A 64 -1.17 -18.82 0.54
CA ARG A 64 -0.83 -19.22 -0.83
C ARG A 64 -2.02 -19.06 -1.79
N ALA A 65 -3.20 -19.54 -1.39
CA ALA A 65 -4.41 -19.40 -2.18
C ALA A 65 -4.82 -17.94 -2.37
N ILE A 66 -4.70 -17.13 -1.33
CA ILE A 66 -5.00 -15.69 -1.38
C ILE A 66 -4.04 -14.97 -2.32
N LEU A 67 -2.72 -15.20 -2.22
CA LEU A 67 -1.72 -14.58 -3.09
C LEU A 67 -1.93 -14.98 -4.56
N LYS A 68 -2.29 -16.24 -4.84
CA LYS A 68 -2.68 -16.68 -6.18
C LYS A 68 -3.88 -15.89 -6.70
N SER A 69 -4.90 -15.66 -5.87
CA SER A 69 -6.07 -14.84 -6.23
C SER A 69 -5.68 -13.38 -6.48
N VAL A 70 -4.78 -12.81 -5.67
CA VAL A 70 -4.24 -11.45 -5.86
C VAL A 70 -3.54 -11.34 -7.21
N ASN A 71 -2.64 -12.27 -7.54
CA ASN A 71 -1.92 -12.29 -8.81
C ASN A 71 -2.85 -12.35 -10.02
N GLN A 72 -4.00 -13.04 -9.90
CA GLN A 72 -5.00 -13.10 -10.95
C GLN A 72 -5.86 -11.85 -11.04
N LEU A 73 -6.35 -11.34 -9.90
CA LEU A 73 -7.26 -10.19 -9.85
C LEU A 73 -6.59 -8.87 -10.22
N TYR A 74 -5.29 -8.73 -9.91
CA TYR A 74 -4.53 -7.50 -10.07
C TYR A 74 -3.34 -7.66 -11.03
N GLN A 75 -3.44 -8.58 -11.99
CA GLN A 75 -2.34 -8.87 -12.95
C GLN A 75 -1.85 -7.64 -13.71
N GLY A 76 -2.73 -6.67 -13.97
CA GLY A 76 -2.38 -5.42 -14.67
C GLY A 76 -1.57 -4.43 -13.83
N ASP A 77 -1.61 -4.56 -12.51
CA ASP A 77 -0.89 -3.70 -11.56
C ASP A 77 0.44 -4.32 -11.11
N ILE A 78 0.57 -5.64 -11.26
CA ILE A 78 1.68 -6.42 -10.72
C ILE A 78 2.86 -6.43 -11.70
N ALA A 79 4.01 -5.95 -11.23
CA ALA A 79 5.29 -6.04 -11.95
C ALA A 79 5.97 -7.39 -11.72
N ALA A 80 5.91 -7.93 -10.48
CA ALA A 80 6.33 -9.28 -10.15
C ALA A 80 5.34 -9.93 -9.18
N ASN A 81 4.94 -11.16 -9.49
CA ASN A 81 3.92 -11.92 -8.76
C ASN A 81 4.23 -12.06 -7.28
N PHE A 82 3.19 -11.96 -6.46
CA PHE A 82 3.28 -12.23 -5.02
C PHE A 82 3.60 -13.71 -4.79
N ILE A 83 4.63 -13.96 -4.00
CA ILE A 83 5.09 -15.29 -3.61
C ILE A 83 5.43 -15.35 -2.13
N ILE A 84 5.31 -16.52 -1.52
CA ILE A 84 5.85 -16.79 -0.18
C ILE A 84 7.36 -17.00 -0.32
N THR A 85 8.15 -16.27 0.47
CA THR A 85 9.63 -16.31 0.44
C THR A 85 10.21 -17.22 1.52
N LEU A 86 9.92 -16.94 2.78
CA LEU A 86 10.44 -17.67 3.93
C LEU A 86 9.31 -17.91 4.94
N GLY A 87 8.80 -19.14 4.98
CA GLY A 87 7.87 -19.56 6.02
C GLY A 87 6.55 -18.79 6.04
N ASP A 88 6.53 -17.65 6.69
CA ASP A 88 5.39 -16.79 6.95
C ASP A 88 5.50 -15.41 6.28
N GLU A 89 6.60 -15.17 5.58
CA GLU A 89 6.82 -13.95 4.82
C GLU A 89 6.49 -14.14 3.34
N PHE A 90 5.92 -13.13 2.73
CA PHE A 90 5.66 -13.05 1.30
C PHE A 90 6.04 -11.67 0.75
N GLN A 91 6.27 -11.61 -0.53
CA GLN A 91 6.58 -10.35 -1.22
C GLN A 91 5.97 -10.30 -2.61
N GLY A 92 5.79 -9.09 -3.11
CA GLY A 92 5.34 -8.78 -4.47
C GLY A 92 5.78 -7.39 -4.89
N LEU A 93 5.67 -7.08 -6.18
CA LEU A 93 6.06 -5.80 -6.75
C LEU A 93 4.96 -5.25 -7.64
N LEU A 94 4.63 -3.97 -7.49
CA LEU A 94 3.63 -3.28 -8.29
C LEU A 94 4.27 -2.20 -9.18
N HIS A 95 3.68 -1.96 -10.35
CA HIS A 95 4.07 -0.88 -11.27
C HIS A 95 3.67 0.49 -10.74
N ASP A 96 2.57 0.58 -9.98
CA ASP A 96 2.04 1.81 -9.42
C ASP A 96 1.24 1.57 -8.12
N ALA A 97 0.66 2.64 -7.58
CA ALA A 97 -0.08 2.61 -6.33
C ALA A 97 -1.61 2.52 -6.50
N GLU A 98 -2.13 2.37 -7.73
CA GLU A 98 -3.58 2.47 -7.99
C GLU A 98 -4.40 1.51 -7.12
N HIS A 99 -4.00 0.24 -7.08
CA HIS A 99 -4.68 -0.79 -6.29
C HIS A 99 -3.88 -1.26 -5.06
N LEU A 100 -2.77 -0.59 -4.72
CA LEU A 100 -1.87 -1.02 -3.64
C LEU A 100 -2.60 -1.25 -2.31
N LEU A 101 -3.36 -0.26 -1.82
CA LEU A 101 -4.13 -0.41 -0.58
C LEU A 101 -5.25 -1.44 -0.71
N GLY A 102 -5.87 -1.53 -1.88
CA GLY A 102 -6.88 -2.55 -2.18
C GLY A 102 -6.32 -3.95 -2.01
N ILE A 103 -5.14 -4.23 -2.56
CA ILE A 103 -4.42 -5.51 -2.45
C ILE A 103 -4.09 -5.82 -0.98
N VAL A 104 -3.45 -4.88 -0.28
CA VAL A 104 -3.07 -5.04 1.13
C VAL A 104 -4.30 -5.34 2.00
N LYS A 105 -5.36 -4.54 1.87
CA LYS A 105 -6.60 -4.72 2.64
C LYS A 105 -7.36 -6.00 2.24
N TYR A 106 -7.31 -6.41 0.97
CA TYR A 106 -7.85 -7.69 0.54
C TYR A 106 -7.16 -8.85 1.24
N ILE A 107 -5.81 -8.88 1.26
CA ILE A 107 -5.05 -9.92 1.95
C ILE A 107 -5.38 -9.93 3.45
N GLN A 108 -5.40 -8.76 4.13
CA GLN A 108 -5.76 -8.65 5.54
C GLN A 108 -7.14 -9.23 5.84
N ARG A 109 -8.17 -8.85 5.05
CA ARG A 109 -9.54 -9.36 5.24
C ARG A 109 -9.65 -10.86 5.05
N LYS A 110 -9.01 -11.39 4.00
CA LYS A 110 -9.07 -12.83 3.68
C LYS A 110 -8.29 -13.68 4.69
N MET A 111 -7.23 -13.14 5.28
CA MET A 111 -6.45 -13.85 6.30
C MET A 111 -7.08 -13.80 7.70
N TYR A 112 -7.96 -12.83 7.97
CA TYR A 112 -8.59 -12.70 9.29
C TYR A 112 -9.09 -14.07 9.85
N PRO A 113 -8.89 -14.35 11.14
CA PRO A 113 -8.35 -13.51 12.22
C PRO A 113 -6.81 -13.47 12.33
N ILE A 114 -6.09 -14.09 11.39
CA ILE A 114 -4.63 -14.05 11.36
C ILE A 114 -4.18 -12.65 10.93
N GLU A 115 -3.41 -12.00 11.78
CA GLU A 115 -2.91 -10.64 11.53
C GLU A 115 -1.61 -10.67 10.71
N ILE A 116 -1.47 -9.69 9.81
CA ILE A 116 -0.29 -9.54 8.93
C ILE A 116 0.24 -8.12 9.05
N ARG A 117 1.56 -7.98 9.14
CA ARG A 117 2.27 -6.72 8.94
C ARG A 117 2.58 -6.53 7.48
N PHE A 118 2.52 -5.28 7.02
CA PHE A 118 2.89 -4.91 5.66
C PHE A 118 3.91 -3.79 5.66
N GLY A 119 5.08 -4.07 5.12
CA GLY A 119 6.07 -3.06 4.76
C GLY A 119 5.97 -2.73 3.28
N ILE A 120 5.79 -1.46 2.96
CA ILE A 120 5.68 -0.99 1.59
C ILE A 120 6.85 -0.06 1.32
N GLY A 121 7.64 -0.40 0.31
CA GLY A 121 8.78 0.40 -0.12
C GLY A 121 8.55 0.99 -1.50
N ILE A 122 8.91 2.25 -1.64
CA ILE A 122 8.80 3.00 -2.90
C ILE A 122 10.20 3.30 -3.40
N GLY A 123 10.50 2.96 -4.65
CA GLY A 123 11.83 3.17 -5.22
C GLY A 123 12.06 2.47 -6.54
N GLU A 124 13.31 2.55 -6.97
CA GLU A 124 13.82 1.89 -8.17
C GLU A 124 14.08 0.41 -7.92
N MET A 125 14.27 -0.33 -9.02
CA MET A 125 14.80 -1.69 -9.02
C MET A 125 16.14 -1.70 -9.74
N PHE A 126 17.11 -2.45 -9.20
CA PHE A 126 18.45 -2.59 -9.78
C PHE A 126 18.59 -3.84 -10.64
N THR A 127 17.79 -4.87 -10.37
CA THR A 127 17.76 -6.10 -11.16
C THR A 127 16.66 -6.05 -12.22
N ALA A 128 16.79 -6.89 -13.24
CA ALA A 128 15.68 -7.20 -14.14
C ALA A 128 14.51 -7.79 -13.32
N ILE A 129 13.30 -7.39 -13.68
CA ILE A 129 12.08 -7.87 -13.01
C ILE A 129 11.59 -9.10 -13.77
N ASP A 130 11.46 -10.21 -13.05
CA ASP A 130 10.76 -11.39 -13.50
C ASP A 130 9.28 -11.29 -13.09
N HIS A 131 8.39 -11.23 -14.05
CA HIS A 131 6.95 -11.12 -13.80
C HIS A 131 6.41 -12.32 -13.01
N GLU A 132 6.93 -13.52 -13.27
CA GLU A 132 6.44 -14.75 -12.63
C GLU A 132 6.82 -14.85 -11.17
N SER A 133 7.87 -14.13 -10.73
CA SER A 133 8.37 -14.27 -9.36
C SER A 133 9.05 -13.01 -8.86
N ALA A 134 8.64 -12.55 -7.69
CA ALA A 134 9.35 -11.50 -6.96
C ALA A 134 10.66 -11.99 -6.30
N LEU A 135 11.01 -13.29 -6.41
CA LEU A 135 12.23 -13.84 -5.82
C LEU A 135 13.47 -13.38 -6.60
N GLY A 136 14.48 -12.89 -5.88
CA GLY A 136 15.71 -12.38 -6.49
C GLY A 136 15.61 -10.95 -7.02
N ALA A 137 14.44 -10.33 -6.98
CA ALA A 137 14.30 -8.90 -7.28
C ALA A 137 15.01 -8.07 -6.19
N ASP A 138 15.86 -7.11 -6.61
CA ASP A 138 16.70 -6.31 -5.72
C ASP A 138 16.66 -4.83 -6.10
N GLY A 139 16.64 -3.96 -5.08
CA GLY A 139 16.63 -2.51 -5.27
C GLY A 139 16.06 -1.72 -4.10
N PRO A 140 16.16 -0.38 -4.17
CA PRO A 140 15.70 0.55 -3.15
C PRO A 140 14.25 0.31 -2.69
N ALA A 141 13.34 -0.12 -3.59
CA ALA A 141 11.96 -0.44 -3.23
C ALA A 141 11.92 -1.57 -2.17
N TYR A 142 12.61 -2.69 -2.38
CA TYR A 142 12.65 -3.78 -1.41
C TYR A 142 13.43 -3.43 -0.14
N TYR A 143 14.51 -2.63 -0.24
CA TYR A 143 15.23 -2.16 0.95
C TYR A 143 14.33 -1.30 1.84
N ALA A 144 13.55 -0.40 1.23
CA ALA A 144 12.56 0.40 1.95
C ALA A 144 11.48 -0.47 2.60
N ALA A 145 10.89 -1.41 1.86
CA ALA A 145 9.87 -2.33 2.38
C ALA A 145 10.41 -3.13 3.57
N ARG A 146 11.64 -3.63 3.50
CA ARG A 146 12.29 -4.36 4.60
C ARG A 146 12.49 -3.47 5.83
N ASN A 147 12.96 -2.23 5.63
CA ASN A 147 13.15 -1.27 6.72
C ASN A 147 11.82 -0.94 7.42
N THR A 148 10.71 -0.83 6.68
CA THR A 148 9.39 -0.56 7.28
C THR A 148 8.87 -1.75 8.08
N ILE A 149 9.07 -3.00 7.66
CA ILE A 149 8.78 -4.20 8.47
C ILE A 149 9.56 -4.18 9.78
N ILE A 150 10.86 -3.88 9.74
CA ILE A 150 11.71 -3.77 10.93
C ILE A 150 11.18 -2.66 11.86
N THR A 151 10.74 -1.55 11.30
CA THR A 151 10.17 -0.44 12.07
C THR A 151 8.88 -0.85 12.78
N ILE A 152 7.95 -1.56 12.11
CA ILE A 152 6.72 -2.10 12.72
C ILE A 152 7.09 -3.04 13.89
N HIS A 153 7.99 -3.98 13.67
CA HIS A 153 8.47 -4.90 14.72
C HIS A 153 9.02 -4.16 15.96
N ASN A 154 9.79 -3.10 15.73
CA ASN A 154 10.36 -2.31 16.82
C ASN A 154 9.29 -1.49 17.55
N GLN A 155 8.28 -0.98 16.85
CA GLN A 155 7.15 -0.30 17.45
C GLN A 155 6.31 -1.26 18.29
N GLU A 156 6.00 -2.45 17.80
CA GLU A 156 5.24 -3.47 18.54
C GLU A 156 5.92 -3.87 19.86
N LYS A 157 7.26 -4.00 19.86
CA LYS A 157 8.03 -4.26 21.10
C LYS A 157 7.88 -3.13 22.14
N LYS A 158 7.74 -1.87 21.69
CA LYS A 158 7.64 -0.70 22.57
C LYS A 158 6.20 -0.42 23.00
N ILE A 159 5.26 -0.48 22.08
CA ILE A 159 3.89 0.05 22.24
C ILE A 159 2.84 -1.09 22.27
N LYS A 160 3.26 -2.34 22.06
CA LYS A 160 2.41 -3.54 22.01
C LYS A 160 1.30 -3.40 20.95
N LYS A 161 0.01 -3.49 21.38
CA LYS A 161 -1.16 -3.50 20.47
C LYS A 161 -1.44 -2.17 19.74
N GLN A 162 -0.67 -1.12 19.95
CA GLN A 162 -0.90 0.19 19.32
C GLN A 162 -0.05 0.43 18.07
N ALA A 163 0.74 -0.55 17.63
CA ALA A 163 1.53 -0.41 16.42
C ALA A 163 0.66 -0.55 15.16
N ALA A 164 0.97 0.25 14.15
CA ALA A 164 0.35 0.11 12.82
C ALA A 164 0.69 -1.24 12.19
N ASP A 165 -0.25 -1.81 11.42
CA ASP A 165 -0.01 -3.03 10.66
C ASP A 165 0.60 -2.75 9.28
N ILE A 166 0.54 -1.51 8.82
CA ILE A 166 1.00 -1.08 7.50
C ILE A 166 1.91 0.13 7.68
N GLN A 167 3.08 0.09 7.06
CA GLN A 167 3.99 1.22 7.00
C GLN A 167 4.62 1.35 5.62
N ILE A 168 4.81 2.60 5.18
CA ILE A 168 5.34 2.96 3.87
C ILE A 168 6.64 3.73 4.06
N GLY A 169 7.60 3.56 3.17
CA GLY A 169 8.86 4.28 3.23
C GLY A 169 9.61 4.35 1.92
N PHE A 170 10.60 5.24 1.90
CA PHE A 170 11.68 5.29 0.93
C PHE A 170 12.96 4.73 1.52
N TYR A 171 13.85 4.26 0.66
CA TYR A 171 15.19 3.87 1.12
C TYR A 171 16.09 5.10 1.31
N ASN A 172 16.67 5.24 2.51
CA ASN A 172 17.59 6.32 2.87
C ASN A 172 17.04 7.75 2.68
N LYS A 173 15.72 7.91 2.66
CA LYS A 173 15.06 9.20 2.50
C LYS A 173 13.85 9.25 3.42
N THR A 174 13.59 10.41 4.00
CA THR A 174 12.34 10.75 4.67
C THR A 174 11.53 11.70 3.80
N CYS A 175 10.22 11.58 3.83
CA CYS A 175 9.29 12.41 3.09
C CYS A 175 8.10 12.70 4.00
N PHE A 176 7.78 13.97 4.17
CA PHE A 176 6.70 14.38 5.07
C PHE A 176 5.35 13.79 4.65
N GLU A 177 5.08 13.71 3.36
CA GLU A 177 3.86 13.12 2.82
C GLU A 177 3.73 11.64 3.18
N VAL A 178 4.83 10.91 3.21
CA VAL A 178 4.84 9.50 3.65
C VAL A 178 4.62 9.39 5.15
N GLU A 179 5.15 10.31 5.95
CA GLU A 179 4.89 10.37 7.39
C GLU A 179 3.40 10.65 7.68
N GLU A 180 2.77 11.57 6.92
CA GLU A 180 1.33 11.84 7.01
C GLU A 180 0.49 10.59 6.64
N ILE A 181 0.84 9.89 5.56
CA ILE A 181 0.18 8.65 5.17
C ILE A 181 0.31 7.60 6.30
N ASN A 182 1.49 7.42 6.86
CA ASN A 182 1.72 6.46 7.95
C ASN A 182 0.93 6.82 9.22
N ALA A 183 0.83 8.11 9.54
CA ALA A 183 -0.01 8.57 10.64
C ALA A 183 -1.50 8.27 10.40
N MET A 184 -2.01 8.53 9.19
CA MET A 184 -3.38 8.18 8.80
C MET A 184 -3.63 6.66 8.83
N LEU A 185 -2.70 5.84 8.34
CA LEU A 185 -2.80 4.37 8.41
C LEU A 185 -2.86 3.87 9.86
N SER A 186 -2.12 4.51 10.78
CA SER A 186 -2.19 4.21 12.20
C SER A 186 -3.56 4.54 12.80
N LEU A 187 -4.16 5.68 12.43
CA LEU A 187 -5.53 6.03 12.84
C LEU A 187 -6.58 5.08 12.25
N ILE A 188 -6.41 4.64 11.01
CA ILE A 188 -7.25 3.62 10.38
C ILE A 188 -7.20 2.32 11.18
N LYS A 189 -6.01 1.88 11.61
CA LYS A 189 -5.86 0.69 12.47
C LYS A 189 -6.66 0.81 13.77
N VAL A 190 -6.63 1.97 14.43
CA VAL A 190 -7.42 2.22 15.64
C VAL A 190 -8.91 2.09 15.36
N ILE A 191 -9.40 2.59 14.22
CA ILE A 191 -10.81 2.44 13.81
C ILE A 191 -11.14 0.95 13.59
N GLU A 192 -10.31 0.23 12.83
CA GLU A 192 -10.50 -1.19 12.53
C GLU A 192 -10.49 -2.08 13.78
N ASP A 193 -9.65 -1.75 14.76
CA ASP A 193 -9.56 -2.47 16.04
C ASP A 193 -10.78 -2.22 16.94
N SER A 194 -11.43 -1.08 16.77
CA SER A 194 -12.67 -0.78 17.51
C SER A 194 -13.90 -1.54 17.02
N TRP A 195 -13.82 -2.17 15.83
CA TRP A 195 -14.97 -2.86 15.27
C TRP A 195 -15.29 -4.15 16.02
N SER A 196 -16.53 -4.30 16.43
CA SER A 196 -17.06 -5.61 16.78
C SER A 196 -17.07 -6.51 15.55
N GLU A 197 -17.10 -7.81 15.76
CA GLU A 197 -17.13 -8.79 14.67
C GLU A 197 -18.29 -8.55 13.68
N LYS A 198 -19.48 -8.24 14.19
CA LYS A 198 -20.65 -7.91 13.36
C LYS A 198 -20.49 -6.63 12.54
N GLN A 199 -19.83 -5.61 13.11
CA GLN A 199 -19.51 -4.38 12.37
C GLN A 199 -18.47 -4.67 11.28
N ARG A 200 -17.42 -5.40 11.61
CA ARG A 200 -16.34 -5.81 10.71
C ARG A 200 -16.89 -6.53 9.47
N TYR A 201 -17.69 -7.58 9.66
CA TYR A 201 -18.29 -8.29 8.53
C TYR A 201 -19.28 -7.42 7.73
N THR A 202 -20.01 -6.51 8.37
CA THR A 202 -20.91 -5.59 7.67
C THR A 202 -20.12 -4.60 6.80
N ILE A 203 -19.02 -4.04 7.34
CA ILE A 203 -18.16 -3.10 6.62
C ILE A 203 -17.46 -3.81 5.45
N TRP A 204 -16.93 -5.01 5.67
CA TRP A 204 -16.30 -5.81 4.62
C TRP A 204 -17.27 -6.22 3.51
N ASP A 205 -18.51 -6.57 3.86
CA ASP A 205 -19.55 -6.83 2.86
C ASP A 205 -19.79 -5.59 1.98
N ARG A 206 -19.77 -4.40 2.57
CA ARG A 206 -19.93 -3.13 1.83
C ARG A 206 -18.72 -2.79 0.95
N ILE A 207 -17.52 -3.19 1.34
CA ILE A 207 -16.29 -2.99 0.55
C ILE A 207 -16.24 -3.99 -0.62
N ASP A 208 -16.53 -5.26 -0.36
CA ASP A 208 -16.37 -6.34 -1.33
C ASP A 208 -17.54 -6.44 -2.32
N ASN A 209 -18.71 -5.87 -1.98
CA ASN A 209 -19.92 -5.98 -2.79
C ASN A 209 -20.55 -4.62 -3.05
N SER A 210 -20.80 -4.32 -4.31
CA SER A 210 -21.60 -3.16 -4.71
C SER A 210 -23.09 -3.32 -4.32
N GLY A 211 -23.84 -2.22 -4.33
CA GLY A 211 -25.28 -2.24 -4.13
C GLY A 211 -25.75 -1.49 -2.88
N SER A 212 -27.03 -1.66 -2.53
CA SER A 212 -27.67 -0.95 -1.43
C SER A 212 -27.48 -1.61 -0.06
N GLN A 213 -27.85 -0.91 1.01
CA GLN A 213 -27.86 -1.49 2.35
C GLN A 213 -28.87 -2.64 2.49
N GLU A 214 -29.96 -2.63 1.71
CA GLU A 214 -30.95 -3.71 1.65
C GLU A 214 -30.31 -4.99 1.06
N MET A 215 -29.47 -4.86 0.04
CA MET A 215 -28.73 -5.98 -0.51
C MET A 215 -27.73 -6.57 0.51
N SER A 216 -27.02 -5.73 1.25
CA SER A 216 -26.18 -6.16 2.37
C SER A 216 -27.01 -6.85 3.46
N ALA A 217 -28.19 -6.31 3.79
CA ALA A 217 -29.09 -6.91 4.78
C ALA A 217 -29.53 -8.33 4.38
N LYS A 218 -29.84 -8.55 3.09
CA LYS A 218 -30.16 -9.87 2.55
C LYS A 218 -28.98 -10.82 2.65
N ARG A 219 -27.77 -10.41 2.21
CA ARG A 219 -26.56 -11.27 2.28
C ARG A 219 -26.18 -11.65 3.70
N LEU A 220 -26.34 -10.70 4.66
CA LEU A 220 -25.95 -10.88 6.07
C LEU A 220 -27.12 -11.36 6.96
N ASN A 221 -28.24 -11.73 6.36
CA ASN A 221 -29.47 -12.21 7.03
C ASN A 221 -29.86 -11.33 8.23
N THR A 222 -30.09 -10.03 7.96
CA THR A 222 -30.43 -9.01 8.97
C THR A 222 -31.33 -7.91 8.35
N SER A 223 -31.72 -6.90 9.14
CA SER A 223 -32.49 -5.76 8.65
C SER A 223 -31.61 -4.63 8.09
N GLN A 224 -32.14 -3.84 7.14
CA GLN A 224 -31.46 -2.65 6.61
C GLN A 224 -31.11 -1.64 7.73
N SER A 225 -32.01 -1.43 8.71
CA SER A 225 -31.74 -0.56 9.84
C SER A 225 -30.57 -1.05 10.71
N THR A 226 -30.40 -2.37 10.85
CA THR A 226 -29.25 -2.96 11.55
C THR A 226 -27.94 -2.72 10.75
N ILE A 227 -27.96 -2.86 9.43
CA ILE A 227 -26.83 -2.50 8.57
C ILE A 227 -26.46 -1.04 8.75
N ALA A 228 -27.43 -0.12 8.61
CA ALA A 228 -27.20 1.31 8.78
C ALA A 228 -26.54 1.66 10.12
N ARG A 229 -27.05 1.09 11.21
CA ARG A 229 -26.48 1.29 12.55
C ARG A 229 -25.06 0.74 12.65
N ARG A 230 -24.79 -0.49 12.17
CA ARG A 230 -23.44 -1.08 12.22
C ARG A 230 -22.42 -0.27 11.44
N LEU A 231 -22.79 0.27 10.28
CA LEU A 231 -21.94 1.14 9.46
C LEU A 231 -21.67 2.48 10.17
N ALA A 232 -22.70 3.10 10.76
CA ALA A 232 -22.56 4.36 11.50
C ALA A 232 -21.68 4.20 12.74
N ASP A 233 -21.95 3.19 13.56
CA ASP A 233 -21.19 2.88 14.77
C ASP A 233 -19.73 2.51 14.45
N GLY A 234 -19.51 1.72 13.36
CA GLY A 234 -18.20 1.32 12.86
C GLY A 234 -17.45 2.43 12.10
N LYS A 235 -18.01 3.67 12.03
CA LYS A 235 -17.37 4.82 11.37
C LYS A 235 -17.03 4.58 9.90
N TYR A 236 -17.87 3.80 9.20
CA TYR A 236 -17.60 3.36 7.82
C TYR A 236 -17.31 4.51 6.86
N ILE A 237 -18.08 5.61 6.90
CA ILE A 237 -17.87 6.77 6.01
C ILE A 237 -16.51 7.45 6.30
N VAL A 238 -16.13 7.60 7.58
CA VAL A 238 -14.83 8.19 7.95
C VAL A 238 -13.69 7.29 7.45
N TYR A 239 -13.81 5.98 7.68
CA TYR A 239 -12.87 4.98 7.19
C TYR A 239 -12.73 5.05 5.66
N GLN A 240 -13.85 5.04 4.93
CA GLN A 240 -13.85 5.05 3.46
C GLN A 240 -13.21 6.32 2.90
N ASN A 241 -13.57 7.49 3.45
CA ASN A 241 -12.99 8.77 3.03
C ASN A 241 -11.47 8.81 3.29
N ALA A 242 -11.02 8.38 4.47
CA ALA A 242 -9.59 8.33 4.78
C ALA A 242 -8.84 7.38 3.85
N MET A 243 -9.37 6.18 3.57
CA MET A 243 -8.76 5.23 2.64
C MET A 243 -8.67 5.79 1.21
N SER A 244 -9.67 6.54 0.76
CA SER A 244 -9.65 7.23 -0.54
C SER A 244 -8.54 8.27 -0.61
N ILE A 245 -8.43 9.12 0.42
CA ILE A 245 -7.40 10.18 0.50
C ILE A 245 -5.99 9.57 0.55
N ILE A 246 -5.80 8.51 1.34
CA ILE A 246 -4.51 7.80 1.41
C ILE A 246 -4.15 7.23 0.02
N GLY A 247 -5.11 6.61 -0.68
CA GLY A 247 -4.90 6.09 -2.03
C GLY A 247 -4.48 7.17 -3.02
N GLU A 248 -5.12 8.35 -2.98
CA GLU A 248 -4.73 9.48 -3.82
C GLU A 248 -3.34 10.02 -3.46
N ALA A 249 -3.01 10.13 -2.18
CA ALA A 249 -1.69 10.56 -1.72
C ALA A 249 -0.60 9.59 -2.21
N LEU A 250 -0.84 8.27 -2.12
CA LEU A 250 0.10 7.25 -2.58
C LEU A 250 0.40 7.32 -4.08
N ARG A 251 -0.59 7.64 -4.91
CA ARG A 251 -0.38 7.83 -6.35
C ARG A 251 0.52 9.02 -6.66
N ARG A 252 0.54 10.04 -5.77
CA ARG A 252 1.35 11.26 -5.92
C ARG A 252 2.76 11.12 -5.34
N VAL A 253 2.96 10.22 -4.39
CA VAL A 253 4.25 10.10 -3.66
C VAL A 253 5.43 9.84 -4.60
N LYS A 254 5.25 9.13 -5.72
CA LYS A 254 6.31 8.89 -6.72
C LYS A 254 6.93 10.18 -7.30
N PHE A 255 6.23 11.30 -7.25
CA PHE A 255 6.72 12.59 -7.73
C PHE A 255 7.63 13.31 -6.73
N TYR A 256 7.79 12.78 -5.52
CA TYR A 256 8.66 13.34 -4.46
C TYR A 256 9.99 12.58 -4.33
N ILE A 257 10.33 11.75 -5.34
CA ILE A 257 11.53 10.90 -5.30
C ILE A 257 12.79 11.65 -5.75
N ASP A 258 12.67 12.82 -6.32
CA ASP A 258 13.79 13.69 -6.78
C ASP A 258 14.53 14.38 -5.63
#